data_108940656b29dfa2ed0129105407edec
#
_entry.id   108940656b29dfa2ed0129105407edec
#
_cell.length_a   1.000
_cell.length_b   1.000
_cell.length_c   1.000
_cell.angle_alpha   90.00
_cell.angle_beta   90.00
_cell.angle_gamma   90.00
#
_symmetry.space_group_name_H-M   'P 1'
#
loop_
_entity.id
_entity.type
_entity.pdbx_description
1 polymer ?
#
loop_
_entity_poly.entity_id
_entity_poly.type
_entity_poly.pdbx_seq_one_letter_code
_entity_poly.pdbx_strand_id
1 'polypeptide(L)'
;MEYSLKNSLMEIRVESLGAELIGMKDLTTDVEYIWQKDPKYWAKSSPILFPFVGALKDDRYFYEGKEYKLTSKHGFARDYEFQMSDQGDDYLEFLFASNDETKKVYPFNFKLYIRYIIKDKNLRIEYRVENTEEKEMYFSLGAHPAFNIPVGNGIEFSDYYLEFEKDETGEVKTFNGTLISSQKKIKAFEGKILDLDRDTFINDALIIEKPNSDVVYLKNRKNSKEIKFVYKGFKYIAFWNKPGAEYICLEPWNGISDFDNASGNLKEKAGIEKIEKDEVYHRTLDITIL
;
A
#
# COMPACT_ATOMS: atom_id res chain seq x y z
N MET A 1 3.42 3.00 -20.19
CA MET A 1 3.55 4.45 -20.52
C MET A 1 3.68 5.23 -19.22
N GLU A 2 4.34 6.40 -19.26
CA GLU A 2 4.43 7.30 -18.10
C GLU A 2 3.55 8.53 -18.33
N TYR A 3 2.87 8.97 -17.28
CA TYR A 3 1.98 10.14 -17.25
C TYR A 3 2.44 11.08 -16.15
N SER A 4 2.34 12.38 -16.37
CA SER A 4 2.66 13.41 -15.40
C SER A 4 1.46 14.31 -15.15
N LEU A 5 1.29 14.70 -13.91
CA LEU A 5 0.30 15.68 -13.47
C LEU A 5 0.99 16.68 -12.54
N LYS A 6 0.84 17.98 -12.79
CA LYS A 6 1.51 19.00 -12.00
C LYS A 6 0.69 20.27 -11.83
N ASN A 7 0.92 20.93 -10.72
CA ASN A 7 0.51 22.32 -10.48
C ASN A 7 1.77 23.20 -10.25
N SER A 8 1.61 24.40 -9.70
CA SER A 8 2.73 25.30 -9.41
C SER A 8 3.66 24.85 -8.28
N LEU A 9 3.24 23.88 -7.45
CA LEU A 9 3.95 23.48 -6.22
C LEU A 9 4.45 22.04 -6.27
N MET A 10 3.76 21.14 -6.99
CA MET A 10 4.04 19.71 -6.96
C MET A 10 3.85 19.08 -8.35
N GLU A 11 4.65 18.08 -8.64
CA GLU A 11 4.50 17.17 -9.77
C GLU A 11 4.43 15.73 -9.30
N ILE A 12 3.51 14.95 -9.86
CA ILE A 12 3.49 13.50 -9.72
C ILE A 12 3.72 12.82 -11.06
N ARG A 13 4.30 11.62 -11.02
CA ARG A 13 4.48 10.76 -12.19
C ARG A 13 3.89 9.39 -11.90
N VAL A 14 3.13 8.86 -12.86
CA VAL A 14 2.44 7.57 -12.77
C VAL A 14 2.74 6.76 -14.02
N GLU A 15 3.11 5.51 -13.86
CA GLU A 15 3.23 4.60 -15.00
C GLU A 15 1.98 3.73 -15.15
N SER A 16 1.63 3.39 -16.41
CA SER A 16 0.44 2.57 -16.71
C SER A 16 0.53 1.15 -16.17
N LEU A 17 1.74 0.59 -16.04
CA LEU A 17 1.92 -0.72 -15.42
C LEU A 17 1.62 -0.64 -13.93
N GLY A 18 0.54 -1.30 -13.50
CA GLY A 18 0.04 -1.23 -12.12
C GLY A 18 -0.60 0.10 -11.75
N ALA A 19 -0.75 1.06 -12.69
CA ALA A 19 -1.05 2.46 -12.41
C ALA A 19 -0.16 2.98 -11.27
N GLU A 20 1.13 2.63 -11.27
CA GLU A 20 2.04 2.83 -10.13
C GLU A 20 2.51 4.28 -10.03
N LEU A 21 2.34 4.92 -8.87
CA LEU A 21 2.96 6.21 -8.58
C LEU A 21 4.49 6.03 -8.50
N ILE A 22 5.22 6.68 -9.40
CA ILE A 22 6.67 6.55 -9.54
C ILE A 22 7.45 7.82 -9.23
N GLY A 23 6.75 8.91 -8.91
CA GLY A 23 7.36 10.16 -8.49
C GLY A 23 6.36 11.08 -7.82
N MET A 24 6.81 11.82 -6.82
CA MET A 24 6.11 12.91 -6.15
C MET A 24 7.13 13.97 -5.75
N LYS A 25 7.22 15.02 -6.55
CA LYS A 25 8.26 16.04 -6.44
C LYS A 25 7.69 17.36 -5.95
N ASP A 26 8.30 17.94 -4.93
CA ASP A 26 8.09 19.33 -4.53
C ASP A 26 8.86 20.25 -5.49
N LEU A 27 8.15 21.04 -6.26
CA LEU A 27 8.73 21.96 -7.25
C LEU A 27 9.34 23.21 -6.61
N THR A 28 9.03 23.51 -5.34
CA THR A 28 9.58 24.64 -4.64
C THR A 28 10.96 24.37 -4.04
N THR A 29 11.25 23.10 -3.72
CA THR A 29 12.50 22.65 -3.09
C THR A 29 13.32 21.70 -3.98
N ASP A 30 12.76 21.30 -5.12
CA ASP A 30 13.33 20.32 -6.07
C ASP A 30 13.54 18.91 -5.46
N VAL A 31 12.77 18.56 -4.40
CA VAL A 31 12.91 17.30 -3.67
C VAL A 31 11.94 16.23 -4.21
N GLU A 32 12.48 15.07 -4.55
CA GLU A 32 11.70 13.86 -4.88
C GLU A 32 11.41 13.06 -3.62
N TYR A 33 10.13 12.80 -3.34
CA TYR A 33 9.68 12.11 -2.13
C TYR A 33 9.43 10.61 -2.33
N ILE A 34 9.19 10.16 -3.57
CA ILE A 34 8.93 8.74 -3.86
C ILE A 34 10.24 8.02 -4.24
N TRP A 35 10.40 6.82 -3.75
CA TRP A 35 11.51 5.92 -4.09
C TRP A 35 11.59 5.62 -5.58
N GLN A 36 12.80 5.69 -6.15
CA GLN A 36 13.05 5.67 -7.60
C GLN A 36 13.44 4.27 -8.14
N LYS A 37 12.92 3.18 -7.54
CA LYS A 37 13.02 1.81 -8.06
C LYS A 37 14.45 1.28 -8.26
N ASP A 38 15.42 1.65 -7.40
CA ASP A 38 16.77 1.07 -7.52
C ASP A 38 16.69 -0.45 -7.34
N PRO A 39 16.96 -1.26 -8.40
CA PRO A 39 16.80 -2.70 -8.37
C PRO A 39 17.77 -3.40 -7.42
N LYS A 40 18.82 -2.72 -6.97
CA LYS A 40 19.71 -3.22 -5.92
C LYS A 40 18.96 -3.51 -4.62
N TYR A 41 17.92 -2.72 -4.34
CA TYR A 41 17.11 -2.85 -3.13
C TYR A 41 15.70 -3.32 -3.43
N TRP A 42 14.95 -2.53 -4.20
CA TRP A 42 13.56 -2.84 -4.52
C TRP A 42 13.11 -2.11 -5.80
N ALA A 43 12.71 -2.89 -6.81
CA ALA A 43 12.40 -2.42 -8.16
C ALA A 43 10.93 -1.96 -8.33
N LYS A 44 10.28 -1.49 -7.27
CA LYS A 44 8.94 -0.88 -7.27
C LYS A 44 8.99 0.44 -6.48
N SER A 45 7.99 1.32 -6.66
CA SER A 45 7.88 2.60 -5.94
C SER A 45 6.64 2.67 -5.04
N SER A 46 5.47 2.35 -5.60
CA SER A 46 4.18 2.43 -4.91
C SER A 46 3.16 1.48 -5.53
N PRO A 47 3.41 0.16 -5.54
CA PRO A 47 2.53 -0.78 -6.22
C PRO A 47 1.17 -0.88 -5.52
N ILE A 48 0.11 -1.05 -6.33
CA ILE A 48 -1.21 -1.46 -5.86
C ILE A 48 -1.19 -2.92 -5.42
N LEU A 49 -1.89 -3.24 -4.34
CA LEU A 49 -2.08 -4.58 -3.83
C LEU A 49 -3.52 -5.00 -4.05
N PHE A 50 -3.76 -5.88 -5.04
CA PHE A 50 -5.08 -6.37 -5.42
C PHE A 50 -4.97 -7.64 -6.29
N PRO A 51 -5.84 -8.65 -6.15
CA PRO A 51 -6.99 -8.74 -5.24
C PRO A 51 -6.63 -9.33 -3.86
N PHE A 52 -5.35 -9.49 -3.56
CA PHE A 52 -4.87 -9.95 -2.26
C PHE A 52 -3.78 -9.03 -1.72
N VAL A 53 -3.71 -8.92 -0.40
CA VAL A 53 -2.61 -8.31 0.34
C VAL A 53 -1.79 -9.41 0.98
N GLY A 54 -0.46 -9.36 0.82
CA GLY A 54 0.46 -10.35 1.35
C GLY A 54 0.43 -11.70 0.60
N ALA A 55 0.83 -12.75 1.28
CA ALA A 55 0.89 -14.11 0.74
C ALA A 55 -0.36 -14.92 1.08
N LEU A 56 -0.70 -15.86 0.21
CA LEU A 56 -1.65 -16.93 0.47
C LEU A 56 -0.90 -18.16 1.02
N LYS A 57 -1.54 -18.88 1.92
CA LYS A 57 -1.00 -20.15 2.41
C LYS A 57 -0.94 -21.17 1.30
N ASP A 58 0.21 -21.82 1.13
CA ASP A 58 0.48 -22.77 0.06
C ASP A 58 0.24 -22.20 -1.35
N ASP A 59 0.34 -20.86 -1.53
CA ASP A 59 0.12 -20.14 -2.78
C ASP A 59 -1.23 -20.44 -3.44
N ARG A 60 -2.28 -20.71 -2.64
CA ARG A 60 -3.61 -21.10 -3.12
C ARG A 60 -4.72 -20.67 -2.18
N TYR A 61 -5.94 -20.73 -2.71
CA TYR A 61 -7.16 -20.58 -1.93
C TYR A 61 -8.30 -21.42 -2.55
N PHE A 62 -9.36 -21.60 -1.78
CA PHE A 62 -10.57 -22.31 -2.21
C PHE A 62 -11.76 -21.36 -2.25
N TYR A 63 -12.50 -21.40 -3.35
CA TYR A 63 -13.75 -20.67 -3.51
C TYR A 63 -14.78 -21.56 -4.22
N GLU A 64 -15.98 -21.71 -3.63
CA GLU A 64 -17.06 -22.58 -4.13
C GLU A 64 -16.59 -24.01 -4.48
N GLY A 65 -15.75 -24.58 -3.62
CA GLY A 65 -15.25 -25.95 -3.76
C GLY A 65 -14.13 -26.12 -4.80
N LYS A 66 -13.73 -25.06 -5.49
CA LYS A 66 -12.63 -25.08 -6.48
C LYS A 66 -11.35 -24.47 -5.92
N GLU A 67 -10.22 -25.10 -6.22
CA GLU A 67 -8.89 -24.58 -5.92
C GLU A 67 -8.44 -23.56 -6.97
N TYR A 68 -7.88 -22.44 -6.50
CA TYR A 68 -7.22 -21.43 -7.31
C TYR A 68 -5.81 -21.20 -6.80
N LYS A 69 -4.82 -21.17 -7.71
CA LYS A 69 -3.41 -20.93 -7.39
C LYS A 69 -3.01 -19.52 -7.75
N LEU A 70 -2.36 -18.85 -6.81
CA LEU A 70 -1.79 -17.52 -7.00
C LEU A 70 -0.50 -17.41 -6.19
N THR A 71 0.64 -17.54 -6.86
CA THR A 71 1.98 -17.57 -6.26
C THR A 71 2.53 -16.18 -5.97
N SER A 72 1.92 -15.13 -6.56
CA SER A 72 2.36 -13.75 -6.38
C SER A 72 1.90 -13.21 -5.04
N LYS A 73 2.84 -12.74 -4.20
CA LYS A 73 2.50 -11.88 -3.05
C LYS A 73 1.79 -10.62 -3.55
N HIS A 74 0.81 -10.14 -2.78
CA HIS A 74 0.08 -8.89 -3.04
C HIS A 74 -0.81 -8.90 -4.30
N GLY A 75 -1.22 -10.09 -4.76
CA GLY A 75 -2.06 -10.23 -5.92
C GLY A 75 -1.33 -9.95 -7.24
N PHE A 76 -2.07 -9.56 -8.26
CA PHE A 76 -1.55 -9.43 -9.63
C PHE A 76 -1.70 -8.04 -10.24
N ALA A 77 -2.58 -7.18 -9.73
CA ALA A 77 -2.92 -5.92 -10.42
C ALA A 77 -1.70 -5.05 -10.74
N ARG A 78 -0.69 -5.06 -9.87
CA ARG A 78 0.57 -4.31 -10.05
C ARG A 78 1.42 -4.76 -11.25
N ASP A 79 1.11 -5.90 -11.84
CA ASP A 79 1.84 -6.50 -12.96
C ASP A 79 1.03 -6.45 -14.27
N TYR A 80 -0.13 -5.75 -14.26
CA TYR A 80 -0.97 -5.52 -15.43
C TYR A 80 -0.97 -4.05 -15.86
N GLU A 81 -1.11 -3.83 -17.16
CA GLU A 81 -1.31 -2.49 -17.72
C GLU A 81 -2.72 -1.97 -17.40
N PHE A 82 -2.77 -0.78 -16.84
CA PHE A 82 -4.00 -0.01 -16.66
C PHE A 82 -4.18 0.93 -17.84
N GLN A 83 -5.42 1.11 -18.25
CA GLN A 83 -5.78 2.09 -19.27
C GLN A 83 -6.12 3.43 -18.60
N MET A 84 -5.67 4.54 -19.20
CA MET A 84 -6.17 5.86 -18.82
C MET A 84 -7.66 5.89 -19.12
N SER A 85 -8.52 6.03 -18.10
CA SER A 85 -9.98 6.05 -18.23
C SER A 85 -10.53 7.47 -18.28
N ASP A 86 -9.88 8.39 -17.55
CA ASP A 86 -10.28 9.79 -17.49
C ASP A 86 -9.09 10.66 -17.05
N GLN A 87 -9.09 11.95 -17.41
CA GLN A 87 -8.10 12.93 -16.98
C GLN A 87 -8.66 14.35 -17.00
N GLY A 88 -8.15 15.20 -16.11
CA GLY A 88 -8.45 16.62 -16.04
C GLY A 88 -7.20 17.44 -15.75
N ASP A 89 -7.38 18.71 -15.44
CA ASP A 89 -6.26 19.62 -15.13
C ASP A 89 -5.57 19.25 -13.79
N ASP A 90 -6.29 18.62 -12.88
CA ASP A 90 -5.84 18.29 -11.52
C ASP A 90 -5.92 16.79 -11.19
N TYR A 91 -6.30 15.92 -12.14
CA TYR A 91 -6.39 14.48 -11.90
C TYR A 91 -6.05 13.60 -13.12
N LEU A 92 -5.64 12.36 -12.79
CA LEU A 92 -5.49 11.23 -13.73
C LEU A 92 -6.25 10.04 -13.16
N GLU A 93 -7.07 9.35 -13.97
CA GLU A 93 -7.75 8.12 -13.58
C GLU A 93 -7.37 6.95 -14.48
N PHE A 94 -7.06 5.82 -13.86
CA PHE A 94 -6.65 4.59 -14.52
C PHE A 94 -7.63 3.46 -14.21
N LEU A 95 -7.91 2.61 -15.19
CA LEU A 95 -8.80 1.45 -15.08
C LEU A 95 -8.05 0.17 -15.42
N PHE A 96 -8.24 -0.82 -14.58
CA PHE A 96 -7.95 -2.22 -14.86
C PHE A 96 -9.23 -3.04 -14.66
N ALA A 97 -9.66 -3.77 -15.68
CA ALA A 97 -10.81 -4.68 -15.62
C ALA A 97 -10.36 -6.14 -15.69
N SER A 98 -11.13 -7.02 -15.08
CA SER A 98 -10.94 -8.47 -15.20
C SER A 98 -10.94 -8.90 -16.68
N ASN A 99 -10.15 -9.92 -16.96
CA ASN A 99 -10.04 -10.54 -18.28
C ASN A 99 -9.94 -12.08 -18.14
N ASP A 100 -9.83 -12.79 -19.25
CA ASP A 100 -9.77 -14.25 -19.24
C ASP A 100 -8.57 -14.81 -18.49
N GLU A 101 -7.43 -14.10 -18.48
CA GLU A 101 -6.24 -14.52 -17.73
C GLU A 101 -6.43 -14.35 -16.22
N THR A 102 -6.98 -13.19 -15.79
CA THR A 102 -7.24 -12.97 -14.36
C THR A 102 -8.27 -13.95 -13.82
N LYS A 103 -9.28 -14.31 -14.63
CA LYS A 103 -10.32 -15.28 -14.23
C LYS A 103 -9.82 -16.70 -13.98
N LYS A 104 -8.67 -17.06 -14.54
CA LYS A 104 -8.05 -18.37 -14.27
C LYS A 104 -7.59 -18.50 -12.82
N VAL A 105 -7.17 -17.39 -12.21
CA VAL A 105 -6.60 -17.34 -10.86
C VAL A 105 -7.50 -16.60 -9.86
N TYR A 106 -8.46 -15.80 -10.34
CA TYR A 106 -9.39 -15.03 -9.52
C TYR A 106 -10.75 -14.91 -10.24
N PRO A 107 -11.76 -15.75 -9.87
CA PRO A 107 -12.96 -15.99 -10.68
C PRO A 107 -14.05 -14.93 -10.50
N PHE A 108 -13.68 -13.66 -10.54
CA PHE A 108 -14.60 -12.54 -10.41
C PHE A 108 -14.45 -11.56 -11.57
N ASN A 109 -15.58 -10.98 -12.02
CA ASN A 109 -15.59 -9.83 -12.89
C ASN A 109 -15.54 -8.57 -12.02
N PHE A 110 -14.56 -7.73 -12.29
CA PHE A 110 -14.34 -6.48 -11.54
C PHE A 110 -13.87 -5.37 -12.44
N LYS A 111 -14.03 -4.14 -11.96
CA LYS A 111 -13.29 -2.98 -12.42
C LYS A 111 -12.58 -2.34 -11.24
N LEU A 112 -11.28 -2.14 -11.36
CA LEU A 112 -10.44 -1.44 -10.40
C LEU A 112 -10.01 -0.11 -11.00
N TYR A 113 -10.40 0.98 -10.36
CA TYR A 113 -9.98 2.33 -10.73
C TYR A 113 -9.02 2.88 -9.69
N ILE A 114 -8.00 3.59 -10.16
CA ILE A 114 -7.08 4.35 -9.32
C ILE A 114 -7.05 5.77 -9.87
N ARG A 115 -7.47 6.73 -9.05
CA ARG A 115 -7.50 8.15 -9.41
C ARG A 115 -6.56 8.94 -8.55
N TYR A 116 -5.66 9.67 -9.19
CA TYR A 116 -4.69 10.56 -8.59
C TYR A 116 -5.18 11.99 -8.76
N ILE A 117 -5.27 12.75 -7.66
CA ILE A 117 -5.75 14.15 -7.66
C ILE A 117 -4.71 14.98 -6.91
N ILE A 118 -4.25 16.09 -7.49
CA ILE A 118 -3.33 17.00 -6.83
C ILE A 118 -4.01 18.34 -6.52
N LYS A 119 -3.79 18.81 -5.30
CA LYS A 119 -4.20 20.13 -4.87
C LYS A 119 -3.15 20.72 -3.93
N ASP A 120 -2.59 21.89 -4.28
CA ASP A 120 -1.47 22.46 -3.55
C ASP A 120 -0.31 21.45 -3.44
N LYS A 121 0.15 21.10 -2.26
CA LYS A 121 1.13 20.04 -1.98
C LYS A 121 0.49 18.74 -1.47
N ASN A 122 -0.80 18.53 -1.72
CA ASN A 122 -1.53 17.30 -1.38
C ASN A 122 -1.77 16.46 -2.62
N LEU A 123 -1.43 15.18 -2.52
CA LEU A 123 -1.83 14.12 -3.43
C LEU A 123 -2.91 13.28 -2.75
N ARG A 124 -4.10 13.22 -3.35
CA ARG A 124 -5.15 12.27 -3.01
C ARG A 124 -5.13 11.11 -4.00
N ILE A 125 -5.17 9.89 -3.49
CA ILE A 125 -5.32 8.67 -4.28
C ILE A 125 -6.66 8.03 -3.90
N GLU A 126 -7.55 7.91 -4.88
CA GLU A 126 -8.85 7.26 -4.70
C GLU A 126 -8.83 5.89 -5.35
N TYR A 127 -9.20 4.87 -4.60
CA TYR A 127 -9.37 3.51 -5.06
C TYR A 127 -10.87 3.20 -5.13
N ARG A 128 -11.31 2.71 -6.29
CA ARG A 128 -12.69 2.31 -6.51
C ARG A 128 -12.70 0.91 -7.10
N VAL A 129 -13.41 -0.01 -6.45
CA VAL A 129 -13.61 -1.39 -6.93
C VAL A 129 -15.08 -1.60 -7.18
N GLU A 130 -15.43 -1.95 -8.41
CA GLU A 130 -16.79 -2.28 -8.83
C GLU A 130 -16.92 -3.78 -9.00
N ASN A 131 -17.94 -4.37 -8.39
CA ASN A 131 -18.34 -5.74 -8.63
C ASN A 131 -19.27 -5.77 -9.85
N THR A 132 -18.80 -6.38 -10.94
CA THR A 132 -19.61 -6.57 -12.16
C THR A 132 -20.11 -8.02 -12.32
N GLU A 133 -20.03 -8.82 -11.23
CA GLU A 133 -20.60 -10.16 -11.14
C GLU A 133 -22.07 -10.12 -10.74
N GLU A 134 -22.79 -11.22 -11.05
CA GLU A 134 -24.17 -11.44 -10.58
C GLU A 134 -24.26 -11.86 -9.11
N LYS A 135 -23.12 -12.05 -8.43
CA LYS A 135 -22.97 -12.50 -7.05
C LYS A 135 -21.95 -11.69 -6.28
N GLU A 136 -21.85 -11.93 -4.98
CA GLU A 136 -20.86 -11.33 -4.10
C GLU A 136 -19.41 -11.56 -4.57
N MET A 137 -18.57 -10.57 -4.41
CA MET A 137 -17.14 -10.61 -4.71
C MET A 137 -16.31 -10.40 -3.45
N TYR A 138 -15.21 -11.13 -3.33
CA TYR A 138 -14.28 -11.09 -2.19
C TYR A 138 -12.90 -10.65 -2.66
N PHE A 139 -12.32 -9.64 -2.01
CA PHE A 139 -11.00 -9.13 -2.37
C PHE A 139 -10.30 -8.49 -1.16
N SER A 140 -9.01 -8.25 -1.31
CA SER A 140 -8.24 -7.34 -0.47
C SER A 140 -7.73 -6.19 -1.33
N LEU A 141 -7.54 -5.03 -0.72
CA LEU A 141 -6.96 -3.87 -1.37
C LEU A 141 -5.96 -3.20 -0.43
N GLY A 142 -4.79 -2.82 -0.96
CA GLY A 142 -3.79 -2.07 -0.22
C GLY A 142 -2.94 -1.19 -1.12
N ALA A 143 -2.28 -0.23 -0.52
CA ALA A 143 -1.25 0.59 -1.14
C ALA A 143 0.12 0.31 -0.50
N HIS A 144 1.19 0.54 -1.26
CA HIS A 144 2.55 0.24 -0.82
C HIS A 144 3.54 1.35 -1.21
N PRO A 145 3.21 2.66 -0.95
CA PRO A 145 4.10 3.75 -1.32
C PRO A 145 5.38 3.75 -0.49
N ALA A 146 6.52 3.86 -1.17
CA ALA A 146 7.84 4.01 -0.58
C ALA A 146 8.29 5.47 -0.65
N PHE A 147 8.63 6.03 0.50
CA PHE A 147 9.11 7.41 0.63
C PHE A 147 10.61 7.44 0.83
N ASN A 148 11.29 8.30 0.10
CA ASN A 148 12.72 8.53 0.28
C ASN A 148 13.03 9.06 1.68
N ILE A 149 14.03 8.44 2.31
CA ILE A 149 14.62 8.88 3.59
C ILE A 149 16.14 8.99 3.41
N PRO A 150 16.59 10.01 2.65
CA PRO A 150 18.00 10.14 2.32
C PRO A 150 18.88 10.33 3.56
N VAL A 151 20.05 9.66 3.55
CA VAL A 151 21.09 9.78 4.58
C VAL A 151 22.32 10.48 4.00
N GLY A 152 23.19 10.96 4.88
CA GLY A 152 24.38 11.72 4.51
C GLY A 152 24.25 13.20 4.85
N ASN A 153 25.33 13.97 4.69
CA ASN A 153 25.39 15.38 5.12
C ASN A 153 24.99 15.60 6.59
N GLY A 154 25.36 14.63 7.46
CA GLY A 154 25.01 14.66 8.88
C GLY A 154 23.61 14.16 9.23
N ILE A 155 22.86 13.62 8.27
CA ILE A 155 21.56 12.95 8.46
C ILE A 155 21.79 11.43 8.43
N GLU A 156 21.26 10.74 9.42
CA GLU A 156 21.28 9.28 9.53
C GLU A 156 19.87 8.70 9.46
N PHE A 157 19.77 7.39 9.19
CA PHE A 157 18.49 6.69 9.16
C PHE A 157 17.76 6.81 10.52
N SER A 158 18.50 6.79 11.62
CA SER A 158 17.98 6.96 12.98
C SER A 158 17.51 8.38 13.33
N ASP A 159 17.73 9.35 12.46
CA ASP A 159 17.14 10.69 12.65
C ASP A 159 15.66 10.72 12.20
N TYR A 160 15.21 9.71 11.45
CA TYR A 160 13.83 9.59 11.03
C TYR A 160 12.98 8.86 12.06
N TYR A 161 11.71 9.22 12.09
CA TYR A 161 10.71 8.59 12.95
C TYR A 161 9.31 8.74 12.35
N LEU A 162 8.40 7.88 12.80
CA LEU A 162 6.98 7.98 12.52
C LEU A 162 6.27 8.55 13.75
N GLU A 163 5.45 9.57 13.55
CA GLU A 163 4.61 10.14 14.59
C GLU A 163 3.14 9.91 14.28
N PHE A 164 2.46 9.18 15.14
CA PHE A 164 1.03 8.90 15.04
C PHE A 164 0.20 10.04 15.62
N GLU A 165 -1.00 10.25 15.08
CA GLU A 165 -1.95 11.25 15.59
C GLU A 165 -2.33 10.98 17.06
N LYS A 166 -2.52 9.70 17.41
CA LYS A 166 -2.91 9.23 18.74
C LYS A 166 -1.91 8.20 19.26
N ASP A 167 -1.98 7.93 20.56
CA ASP A 167 -1.20 6.86 21.13
C ASP A 167 -1.62 5.50 20.57
N GLU A 168 -0.65 4.74 20.12
CA GLU A 168 -0.81 3.37 19.66
C GLU A 168 -0.34 2.37 20.74
N THR A 169 -0.89 1.17 20.71
CA THR A 169 -0.43 0.09 21.62
C THR A 169 0.96 -0.38 21.27
N GLY A 170 1.39 -0.15 20.03
CA GLY A 170 2.65 -0.63 19.50
C GLY A 170 2.72 -2.14 19.31
N GLU A 171 1.59 -2.85 19.47
CA GLU A 171 1.51 -4.28 19.14
C GLU A 171 1.51 -4.49 17.63
N VAL A 172 2.45 -5.28 17.16
CA VAL A 172 2.58 -5.65 15.75
C VAL A 172 2.48 -7.15 15.55
N LYS A 173 1.96 -7.54 14.39
CA LYS A 173 1.95 -8.93 13.94
C LYS A 173 3.38 -9.38 13.63
N THR A 174 3.66 -10.65 13.83
CA THR A 174 4.93 -11.27 13.44
C THR A 174 4.73 -12.28 12.33
N PHE A 175 5.79 -12.55 11.60
CA PHE A 175 5.78 -13.48 10.50
C PHE A 175 6.28 -14.88 10.92
N ASN A 176 5.74 -15.90 10.26
CA ASN A 176 6.24 -17.27 10.21
C ASN A 176 6.49 -17.57 8.71
N GLY A 177 7.73 -17.39 8.25
CA GLY A 177 8.02 -17.32 6.83
C GLY A 177 7.35 -16.11 6.17
N THR A 178 6.48 -16.32 5.19
CA THR A 178 5.72 -15.26 4.49
C THR A 178 4.30 -15.07 5.04
N LEU A 179 3.90 -15.90 5.98
CA LEU A 179 2.56 -15.89 6.59
C LEU A 179 2.60 -15.18 7.94
N ILE A 180 1.43 -14.74 8.38
CA ILE A 180 1.30 -14.14 9.72
C ILE A 180 1.27 -15.26 10.76
N SER A 181 2.04 -15.10 11.85
CA SER A 181 1.98 -16.01 12.99
C SER A 181 0.64 -15.90 13.72
N SER A 182 -0.06 -17.02 13.86
CA SER A 182 -1.30 -17.09 14.65
C SER A 182 -1.06 -17.06 16.17
N GLN A 183 0.20 -17.26 16.60
CA GLN A 183 0.57 -17.46 18.01
C GLN A 183 1.28 -16.25 18.63
N LYS A 184 1.90 -15.38 17.82
CA LYS A 184 2.84 -14.40 18.32
C LYS A 184 2.54 -12.99 17.83
N LYS A 185 2.48 -12.06 18.78
CA LYS A 185 2.59 -10.62 18.57
C LYS A 185 3.78 -10.11 19.38
N ILE A 186 4.35 -9.01 19.00
CA ILE A 186 5.39 -8.31 19.76
C ILE A 186 4.98 -6.86 19.96
N LYS A 187 5.52 -6.22 20.99
CA LYS A 187 5.41 -4.79 21.19
C LYS A 187 6.65 -4.13 20.59
N ALA A 188 6.46 -3.39 19.49
CA ALA A 188 7.54 -2.72 18.77
C ALA A 188 7.84 -1.33 19.32
N PHE A 189 6.81 -0.63 19.84
CA PHE A 189 6.93 0.72 20.43
C PHE A 189 5.78 0.97 21.41
N GLU A 190 5.66 2.17 21.94
CA GLU A 190 4.55 2.61 22.78
C GLU A 190 4.28 4.11 22.60
N GLY A 191 3.00 4.50 22.62
CA GLY A 191 2.61 5.90 22.45
C GLY A 191 2.60 6.33 20.99
N LYS A 192 3.02 7.56 20.72
CA LYS A 192 2.89 8.17 19.39
C LYS A 192 4.10 8.02 18.48
N ILE A 193 5.26 7.68 19.03
CA ILE A 193 6.52 7.71 18.28
C ILE A 193 7.03 6.30 18.04
N LEU A 194 7.27 6.00 16.78
CA LEU A 194 8.06 4.85 16.34
C LEU A 194 9.39 5.39 15.76
N ASP A 195 10.45 5.26 16.54
CA ASP A 195 11.81 5.57 16.10
C ASP A 195 12.26 4.56 15.06
N LEU A 196 12.96 5.05 14.02
CA LEU A 196 13.48 4.20 12.96
C LEU A 196 14.98 3.98 13.18
N ASP A 197 15.41 2.74 13.03
CA ASP A 197 16.80 2.37 12.93
C ASP A 197 17.02 1.31 11.85
N ARG A 198 18.27 0.95 11.58
CA ARG A 198 18.62 -0.01 10.52
C ARG A 198 18.06 -1.42 10.76
N ASP A 199 17.75 -1.77 12.00
CA ASP A 199 17.28 -3.08 12.41
C ASP A 199 15.75 -3.12 12.63
N THR A 200 15.07 -1.97 12.58
CA THR A 200 13.61 -1.89 12.81
C THR A 200 12.83 -2.90 11.97
N PHE A 201 13.28 -3.15 10.72
CA PHE A 201 12.60 -4.03 9.76
C PHE A 201 13.35 -5.34 9.48
N ILE A 202 14.31 -5.73 10.31
CA ILE A 202 15.14 -6.93 10.10
C ILE A 202 14.31 -8.23 10.06
N ASN A 203 13.17 -8.24 10.76
CA ASN A 203 12.23 -9.36 10.84
C ASN A 203 10.98 -9.17 9.96
N ASP A 204 11.08 -8.38 8.86
CA ASP A 204 10.00 -8.02 7.95
C ASP A 204 9.17 -6.81 8.44
N ALA A 205 8.01 -6.57 7.83
CA ALA A 205 7.16 -5.41 8.09
C ALA A 205 6.59 -5.39 9.52
N LEU A 206 6.45 -4.19 10.09
CA LEU A 206 5.68 -3.95 11.30
C LEU A 206 4.23 -3.68 10.93
N ILE A 207 3.31 -4.58 11.30
CA ILE A 207 1.90 -4.50 10.93
C ILE A 207 1.05 -4.24 12.16
N ILE A 208 0.39 -3.09 12.21
CA ILE A 208 -0.58 -2.73 13.23
C ILE A 208 -1.99 -3.04 12.70
N GLU A 209 -2.73 -3.84 13.44
CA GLU A 209 -4.14 -4.13 13.18
C GLU A 209 -5.02 -3.15 13.93
N LYS A 210 -6.00 -2.54 13.26
CA LYS A 210 -6.93 -1.57 13.83
C LYS A 210 -6.20 -0.45 14.58
N PRO A 211 -5.36 0.33 13.86
CA PRO A 211 -4.67 1.45 14.46
C PRO A 211 -5.67 2.43 15.09
N ASN A 212 -5.27 3.08 16.20
CA ASN A 212 -6.05 4.13 16.84
C ASN A 212 -6.05 5.43 16.01
N SER A 213 -4.98 5.64 15.24
CA SER A 213 -4.76 6.82 14.40
C SER A 213 -5.27 6.59 12.99
N ASP A 214 -5.79 7.65 12.37
CA ASP A 214 -6.07 7.73 10.95
C ASP A 214 -4.94 8.44 10.18
N VAL A 215 -3.96 8.99 10.91
CA VAL A 215 -2.86 9.80 10.38
C VAL A 215 -1.54 9.39 11.00
N VAL A 216 -0.50 9.29 10.17
CA VAL A 216 0.89 9.18 10.59
C VAL A 216 1.74 10.21 9.84
N TYR A 217 2.75 10.74 10.50
CA TYR A 217 3.72 11.66 9.92
C TYR A 217 5.07 10.97 9.81
N LEU A 218 5.70 11.04 8.65
CA LEU A 218 7.11 10.72 8.48
C LEU A 218 7.92 12.00 8.70
N LYS A 219 8.77 12.00 9.70
CA LYS A 219 9.52 13.18 10.16
C LYS A 219 11.00 12.90 10.31
N ASN A 220 11.78 13.98 10.36
CA ASN A 220 13.21 13.94 10.61
C ASN A 220 13.60 14.94 11.71
N ARG A 221 14.47 14.53 12.65
CA ARG A 221 14.89 15.38 13.79
C ARG A 221 15.83 16.53 13.42
N LYS A 222 16.44 16.48 12.24
CA LYS A 222 17.47 17.44 11.79
C LYS A 222 17.00 18.41 10.72
N ASN A 223 15.81 18.20 10.17
CA ASN A 223 15.21 19.11 9.18
C ASN A 223 13.70 19.16 9.34
N SER A 224 13.07 20.11 8.64
CA SER A 224 11.61 20.30 8.67
C SER A 224 10.86 19.59 7.54
N LYS A 225 11.50 18.67 6.83
CA LYS A 225 10.83 17.92 5.76
C LYS A 225 9.96 16.85 6.38
N GLU A 226 8.66 16.98 6.16
CA GLU A 226 7.67 16.08 6.73
C GLU A 226 6.67 15.64 5.67
N ILE A 227 6.18 14.41 5.80
CA ILE A 227 5.06 13.89 5.04
C ILE A 227 3.93 13.60 6.02
N LYS A 228 2.77 14.18 5.76
CA LYS A 228 1.52 13.77 6.42
C LYS A 228 0.85 12.71 5.57
N PHE A 229 0.55 11.57 6.17
CA PHE A 229 -0.03 10.42 5.53
C PHE A 229 -1.35 10.05 6.20
N VAL A 230 -2.49 10.21 5.48
CA VAL A 230 -3.83 9.95 5.99
C VAL A 230 -4.37 8.67 5.37
N TYR A 231 -4.67 7.67 6.20
CA TYR A 231 -5.10 6.32 5.78
C TYR A 231 -6.44 5.89 6.41
N LYS A 232 -7.31 6.85 6.61
CA LYS A 232 -8.61 6.60 7.25
C LYS A 232 -9.42 5.51 6.54
N GLY A 233 -9.96 4.58 7.35
CA GLY A 233 -10.81 3.49 6.86
C GLY A 233 -10.04 2.24 6.42
N PHE A 234 -8.71 2.24 6.51
CA PHE A 234 -7.92 1.01 6.37
C PHE A 234 -7.85 0.25 7.69
N LYS A 235 -7.96 -1.08 7.61
CA LYS A 235 -7.98 -1.97 8.80
C LYS A 235 -6.60 -2.21 9.38
N TYR A 236 -5.56 -2.06 8.55
CA TYR A 236 -4.16 -2.27 8.90
C TYR A 236 -3.32 -1.12 8.37
N ILE A 237 -2.26 -0.81 9.10
CA ILE A 237 -1.14 -0.02 8.60
C ILE A 237 0.15 -0.82 8.79
N ALA A 238 0.94 -0.94 7.75
CA ALA A 238 2.23 -1.61 7.81
C ALA A 238 3.36 -0.65 7.43
N PHE A 239 4.51 -0.89 8.01
CA PHE A 239 5.75 -0.16 7.74
C PHE A 239 6.82 -1.15 7.35
N TRP A 240 7.57 -0.83 6.31
CA TRP A 240 8.62 -1.73 5.82
C TRP A 240 9.75 -0.97 5.15
N ASN A 241 10.94 -1.55 5.25
CA ASN A 241 12.13 -1.11 4.55
C ASN A 241 12.96 -2.34 4.16
N LYS A 242 13.57 -2.32 3.00
CA LYS A 242 14.61 -3.30 2.67
C LYS A 242 15.88 -2.91 3.42
N PRO A 243 16.47 -3.79 4.27
CA PRO A 243 17.68 -3.45 5.00
C PRO A 243 18.77 -2.85 4.11
N GLY A 244 19.29 -1.70 4.53
CA GLY A 244 20.32 -0.93 3.81
C GLY A 244 19.81 0.04 2.75
N ALA A 245 18.51 0.06 2.44
CA ALA A 245 17.92 1.04 1.53
C ALA A 245 17.59 2.37 2.23
N GLU A 246 17.45 3.43 1.44
CA GLU A 246 17.12 4.79 1.91
C GLU A 246 15.68 5.17 1.57
N TYR A 247 14.74 4.31 1.94
CA TYR A 247 13.31 4.55 1.86
C TYR A 247 12.57 3.90 3.02
N ILE A 248 11.34 4.26 3.21
CA ILE A 248 10.37 3.58 4.07
C ILE A 248 9.04 3.46 3.34
N CYS A 249 8.42 2.28 3.40
CA CYS A 249 7.04 2.08 2.94
C CYS A 249 6.05 2.38 4.07
N LEU A 250 4.99 3.11 3.75
CA LEU A 250 3.84 3.34 4.60
C LEU A 250 2.63 2.69 3.91
N GLU A 251 2.15 1.58 4.43
CA GLU A 251 1.31 0.65 3.69
C GLU A 251 -0.06 0.46 4.33
N PRO A 252 -1.08 1.23 3.91
CA PRO A 252 -2.43 1.04 4.40
C PRO A 252 -3.11 -0.12 3.66
N TRP A 253 -3.70 -1.07 4.44
CA TRP A 253 -4.27 -2.30 3.90
C TRP A 253 -5.69 -2.57 4.38
N ASN A 254 -6.53 -3.07 3.48
CA ASN A 254 -7.76 -3.82 3.75
C ASN A 254 -7.55 -5.25 3.25
N GLY A 255 -7.05 -6.08 4.13
CA GLY A 255 -6.53 -7.42 3.93
C GLY A 255 -5.15 -7.58 4.55
N ILE A 256 -4.68 -8.81 4.64
CA ILE A 256 -3.38 -9.18 5.22
C ILE A 256 -2.94 -10.53 4.64
N SER A 257 -1.65 -10.87 4.73
CA SER A 257 -1.19 -12.25 4.47
C SER A 257 -2.03 -13.27 5.24
N ASP A 258 -2.19 -14.46 4.70
CA ASP A 258 -2.81 -15.53 5.45
C ASP A 258 -2.06 -15.80 6.76
N PHE A 259 -2.81 -16.21 7.76
CA PHE A 259 -2.20 -16.79 8.96
C PHE A 259 -1.65 -18.18 8.66
N ASP A 260 -0.65 -18.62 9.40
CA ASP A 260 -0.03 -19.95 9.28
C ASP A 260 -1.05 -21.10 9.53
N ASN A 261 -2.14 -20.83 10.23
CA ASN A 261 -3.26 -21.75 10.48
C ASN A 261 -4.51 -21.47 9.61
N ALA A 262 -4.40 -20.63 8.55
CA ALA A 262 -5.55 -20.33 7.69
C ALA A 262 -6.11 -21.59 7.03
N SER A 263 -7.45 -21.65 6.87
CA SER A 263 -8.16 -22.74 6.20
C SER A 263 -7.95 -22.76 4.68
N GLY A 264 -7.54 -21.63 4.11
CA GLY A 264 -7.49 -21.41 2.67
C GLY A 264 -8.84 -21.09 2.03
N ASN A 265 -9.95 -21.09 2.77
CA ASN A 265 -11.24 -20.67 2.24
C ASN A 265 -11.27 -19.15 2.04
N LEU A 266 -11.53 -18.69 0.81
CA LEU A 266 -11.54 -17.26 0.48
C LEU A 266 -12.47 -16.46 1.37
N LYS A 267 -13.66 -16.99 1.67
CA LYS A 267 -14.67 -16.30 2.50
C LYS A 267 -14.24 -16.12 3.96
N GLU A 268 -13.28 -16.92 4.43
CA GLU A 268 -12.75 -16.90 5.80
C GLU A 268 -11.40 -16.17 5.92
N LYS A 269 -10.88 -15.69 4.79
CA LYS A 269 -9.58 -15.00 4.79
C LYS A 269 -9.62 -13.76 5.69
N ALA A 270 -8.62 -13.65 6.56
CA ALA A 270 -8.51 -12.52 7.47
C ALA A 270 -8.46 -11.18 6.72
N GLY A 271 -9.28 -10.24 7.17
CA GLY A 271 -9.33 -8.88 6.61
C GLY A 271 -9.96 -8.75 5.23
N ILE A 272 -10.43 -9.87 4.63
CA ILE A 272 -11.07 -9.83 3.31
C ILE A 272 -12.23 -8.82 3.27
N GLU A 273 -12.37 -8.11 2.19
CA GLU A 273 -13.53 -7.28 1.86
C GLU A 273 -14.53 -8.08 1.05
N LYS A 274 -15.81 -7.76 1.23
CA LYS A 274 -16.90 -8.31 0.46
C LYS A 274 -17.77 -7.18 -0.06
N ILE A 275 -18.16 -7.26 -1.34
CA ILE A 275 -19.15 -6.38 -1.96
C ILE A 275 -20.17 -7.21 -2.71
N GLU A 276 -21.43 -6.80 -2.61
CA GLU A 276 -22.56 -7.42 -3.30
C GLU A 276 -22.56 -7.05 -4.80
N LYS A 277 -23.44 -7.66 -5.57
CA LYS A 277 -23.70 -7.30 -6.97
C LYS A 277 -23.94 -5.79 -7.09
N ASP A 278 -23.34 -5.17 -8.09
CA ASP A 278 -23.46 -3.74 -8.40
C ASP A 278 -23.01 -2.79 -7.26
N GLU A 279 -22.45 -3.34 -6.17
CA GLU A 279 -21.87 -2.53 -5.11
C GLU A 279 -20.49 -2.00 -5.51
N VAL A 280 -20.19 -0.79 -5.04
CA VAL A 280 -18.95 -0.09 -5.29
C VAL A 280 -18.23 0.15 -3.98
N TYR A 281 -16.99 -0.32 -3.90
CA TYR A 281 -16.11 -0.08 -2.76
C TYR A 281 -15.22 1.11 -3.02
N HIS A 282 -15.06 1.97 -2.02
CA HIS A 282 -14.20 3.14 -2.07
C HIS A 282 -13.21 3.18 -0.92
N ARG A 283 -11.97 3.59 -1.22
CA ARG A 283 -10.97 4.00 -0.22
C ARG A 283 -10.16 5.18 -0.75
N THR A 284 -9.68 5.96 0.20
CA THR A 284 -8.91 7.17 -0.11
C THR A 284 -7.65 7.21 0.75
N LEU A 285 -6.57 7.64 0.15
CA LEU A 285 -5.30 7.92 0.77
C LEU A 285 -4.91 9.35 0.46
N ASP A 286 -4.52 10.16 1.48
CA ASP A 286 -4.00 11.50 1.26
C ASP A 286 -2.53 11.57 1.71
N ILE A 287 -1.69 12.16 0.87
CA ILE A 287 -0.26 12.37 1.10
C ILE A 287 0.03 13.86 0.94
N THR A 288 0.47 14.52 2.00
CA THR A 288 0.78 15.95 1.96
C THR A 288 2.26 16.19 2.28
N ILE A 289 2.94 16.95 1.43
CA ILE A 289 4.27 17.50 1.72
C ILE A 289 4.08 18.76 2.57
N LEU A 290 4.68 18.78 3.78
CA LEU A 290 4.58 19.88 4.75
C LEU A 290 5.79 20.80 4.71
#